data_e80de956a49175100490ad8c5e6b8d0d
#
_entry.id   e80de956a49175100490ad8c5e6b8d0d
#
_cell.length_a   1.000
_cell.length_b   1.000
_cell.length_c   1.000
_cell.angle_alpha   90.00
_cell.angle_beta   90.00
_cell.angle_gamma   90.00
#
_symmetry.space_group_name_H-M   'P 1'
#
loop_
_entity.id
_entity.type
_entity.pdbx_description
1 polymer ?
#
loop_
_entity_poly.entity_id
_entity_poly.type
_entity_poly.pdbx_seq_one_letter_code
_entity_poly.pdbx_strand_id
1 'polypeptide(L)'
;MQLEAIKGVLRRNHAASQAVSAQIEELRQEAETYRGPYQDRLVDEHVDVIFRSSYSEAANSMAAIGMIVPMLESVYSQSFYSLGEMFEAKTMKPPAHQRWDRAGDHPKRWNCQVYFGEDGGAHQDIIRGIRQISAATGLIEHLPSDTSNWIDAMLTYRNKMFHGGFEWSLAQRDQFEKQIAERRWDRFFESATTNGKPWIFYLTDEAIAEMPTRMEAILDGMGRFAKSLPFALVSIEG
;
A
#
# COMPACT_ATOMS: atom_id res chain seq x y z
N MET A 1 -4.75 -18.21 6.38
CA MET A 1 -5.06 -17.82 7.78
C MET A 1 -4.78 -16.36 8.06
N GLN A 2 -3.55 -15.82 7.85
CA GLN A 2 -3.24 -14.42 8.14
C GLN A 2 -4.13 -13.42 7.37
N LEU A 3 -4.26 -13.60 6.05
CA LEU A 3 -5.09 -12.73 5.21
C LEU A 3 -6.58 -12.75 5.61
N GLU A 4 -7.10 -13.91 6.01
CA GLU A 4 -8.48 -14.02 6.52
C GLU A 4 -8.68 -13.27 7.83
N ALA A 5 -7.69 -13.28 8.71
CA ALA A 5 -7.73 -12.48 9.94
C ALA A 5 -7.76 -10.97 9.61
N ILE A 6 -6.93 -10.53 8.66
CA ILE A 6 -6.91 -9.14 8.18
C ILE A 6 -8.27 -8.75 7.58
N LYS A 7 -8.84 -9.58 6.70
CA LYS A 7 -10.21 -9.37 6.16
C LYS A 7 -11.25 -9.17 7.26
N GLY A 8 -11.15 -9.96 8.33
CA GLY A 8 -12.06 -9.84 9.47
C GLY A 8 -11.94 -8.50 10.21
N VAL A 9 -10.71 -7.99 10.37
CA VAL A 9 -10.48 -6.67 10.99
C VAL A 9 -10.99 -5.55 10.08
N LEU A 10 -10.63 -5.57 8.79
CA LEU A 10 -11.04 -4.53 7.83
C LEU A 10 -12.56 -4.43 7.72
N ARG A 11 -13.28 -5.56 7.69
CA ARG A 11 -14.76 -5.56 7.68
C ARG A 11 -15.37 -4.93 8.93
N ARG A 12 -14.82 -5.20 10.12
CA ARG A 12 -15.30 -4.56 11.35
C ARG A 12 -15.04 -3.07 11.37
N ASN A 13 -13.87 -2.64 10.93
CA ASN A 13 -13.53 -1.22 10.85
C ASN A 13 -14.44 -0.49 9.86
N HIS A 14 -14.70 -1.07 8.69
CA HIS A 14 -15.62 -0.52 7.70
C HIS A 14 -17.04 -0.37 8.24
N ALA A 15 -17.56 -1.39 8.93
CA ALA A 15 -18.89 -1.30 9.56
C ALA A 15 -18.95 -0.21 10.65
N ALA A 16 -17.88 -0.02 11.41
CA ALA A 16 -17.80 1.05 12.41
C ALA A 16 -17.76 2.44 11.71
N SER A 17 -17.01 2.59 10.61
CA SER A 17 -16.96 3.82 9.83
C SER A 17 -18.33 4.18 9.24
N GLN A 18 -19.04 3.22 8.66
CA GLN A 18 -20.40 3.43 8.15
C GLN A 18 -21.37 3.90 9.24
N ALA A 19 -21.27 3.37 10.47
CA ALA A 19 -22.10 3.82 11.57
C ALA A 19 -21.84 5.30 11.95
N VAL A 20 -20.57 5.73 11.91
CA VAL A 20 -20.19 7.15 12.13
C VAL A 20 -20.71 8.03 11.00
N SER A 21 -20.61 7.60 9.74
CA SER A 21 -21.14 8.35 8.59
C SER A 21 -22.66 8.53 8.67
N ALA A 22 -23.39 7.51 9.10
CA ALA A 22 -24.84 7.62 9.34
C ALA A 22 -25.17 8.63 10.45
N GLN A 23 -24.40 8.63 11.55
CA GLN A 23 -24.57 9.61 12.64
C GLN A 23 -24.28 11.04 12.18
N ILE A 24 -23.27 11.26 11.35
CA ILE A 24 -22.98 12.59 10.77
C ILE A 24 -24.16 13.08 9.94
N GLU A 25 -24.75 12.22 9.13
CA GLU A 25 -25.90 12.58 8.28
C GLU A 25 -27.14 12.90 9.12
N GLU A 26 -27.41 12.14 10.20
CA GLU A 26 -28.49 12.43 11.13
C GLU A 26 -28.30 13.81 11.78
N LEU A 27 -27.11 14.09 12.32
CA LEU A 27 -26.79 15.39 12.94
C LEU A 27 -26.88 16.54 11.94
N ARG A 28 -26.46 16.33 10.68
CA ARG A 28 -26.61 17.32 9.61
C ARG A 28 -28.07 17.66 9.38
N GLN A 29 -28.92 16.65 9.23
CA GLN A 29 -30.37 16.85 9.00
C GLN A 29 -31.03 17.55 10.19
N GLU A 30 -30.65 17.18 11.42
CA GLU A 30 -31.16 17.83 12.63
C GLU A 30 -30.73 19.30 12.68
N ALA A 31 -29.45 19.61 12.46
CA ALA A 31 -28.94 20.97 12.43
C ALA A 31 -29.57 21.84 11.33
N GLU A 32 -29.90 21.26 10.16
CA GLU A 32 -30.56 21.98 9.06
C GLU A 32 -32.04 22.24 9.31
N THR A 33 -32.74 21.35 10.02
CA THR A 33 -34.20 21.41 10.21
C THR A 33 -34.62 22.07 11.49
N TYR A 34 -33.83 21.94 12.56
CA TYR A 34 -34.15 22.55 13.86
C TYR A 34 -34.12 24.06 13.79
N ARG A 35 -35.16 24.71 14.39
CA ARG A 35 -35.27 26.15 14.52
C ARG A 35 -35.62 26.48 15.95
N GLY A 36 -34.60 26.69 16.78
CA GLY A 36 -34.78 26.96 18.20
C GLY A 36 -33.49 27.42 18.88
N PRO A 37 -33.49 27.62 20.19
CA PRO A 37 -32.35 28.22 20.93
C PRO A 37 -31.09 27.34 20.96
N TYR A 38 -31.17 26.08 20.54
CA TYR A 38 -30.04 25.12 20.50
C TYR A 38 -29.46 24.91 19.11
N GLN A 39 -29.84 25.68 18.08
CA GLN A 39 -29.40 25.50 16.71
C GLN A 39 -27.87 25.62 16.59
N ASP A 40 -27.26 26.64 17.20
CA ASP A 40 -25.82 26.85 17.17
C ASP A 40 -25.08 25.66 17.80
N ARG A 41 -25.58 25.08 18.87
CA ARG A 41 -25.00 23.90 19.51
C ARG A 41 -25.05 22.66 18.59
N LEU A 42 -26.14 22.46 17.85
CA LEU A 42 -26.26 21.35 16.90
C LEU A 42 -25.28 21.50 15.73
N VAL A 43 -25.05 22.72 15.25
CA VAL A 43 -24.06 23.03 14.23
C VAL A 43 -22.65 22.74 14.76
N ASP A 44 -22.32 23.19 15.98
CA ASP A 44 -21.02 22.92 16.59
C ASP A 44 -20.79 21.42 16.79
N GLU A 45 -21.80 20.69 17.26
CA GLU A 45 -21.73 19.23 17.44
C GLU A 45 -21.53 18.50 16.10
N HIS A 46 -22.23 18.92 15.05
CA HIS A 46 -22.03 18.38 13.70
C HIS A 46 -20.60 18.62 13.20
N VAL A 47 -20.07 19.83 13.35
CA VAL A 47 -18.67 20.15 12.98
C VAL A 47 -17.68 19.30 13.76
N ASP A 48 -17.85 19.14 15.06
CA ASP A 48 -16.99 18.33 15.92
C ASP A 48 -16.97 16.87 15.49
N VAL A 49 -18.13 16.31 15.10
CA VAL A 49 -18.23 14.92 14.63
C VAL A 49 -17.54 14.74 13.29
N ILE A 50 -17.64 15.70 12.36
CA ILE A 50 -16.90 15.68 11.09
C ILE A 50 -15.39 15.65 11.33
N PHE A 51 -14.88 16.51 12.23
CA PHE A 51 -13.45 16.50 12.56
C PHE A 51 -13.00 15.16 13.13
N ARG A 52 -13.73 14.59 14.08
CA ARG A 52 -13.42 13.27 14.67
C ARG A 52 -13.47 12.16 13.63
N SER A 53 -14.43 12.22 12.70
CA SER A 53 -14.53 11.26 11.59
C SER A 53 -13.28 11.26 10.71
N SER A 54 -12.77 12.45 10.35
CA SER A 54 -11.55 12.54 9.53
C SER A 54 -10.34 11.85 10.18
N TYR A 55 -10.19 12.00 11.50
CA TYR A 55 -9.14 11.28 12.24
C TYR A 55 -9.41 9.77 12.30
N SER A 56 -10.68 9.37 12.41
CA SER A 56 -11.07 7.96 12.41
C SER A 56 -10.74 7.31 11.07
N GLU A 57 -11.03 7.97 9.94
CA GLU A 57 -10.68 7.49 8.60
C GLU A 57 -9.17 7.35 8.41
N ALA A 58 -8.39 8.33 8.88
CA ALA A 58 -6.93 8.23 8.86
C ALA A 58 -6.41 7.08 9.74
N ALA A 59 -7.02 6.84 10.90
CA ALA A 59 -6.67 5.73 11.77
C ALA A 59 -7.03 4.37 11.15
N ASN A 60 -8.20 4.25 10.50
CA ASN A 60 -8.60 3.06 9.75
C ASN A 60 -7.63 2.76 8.59
N SER A 61 -7.24 3.81 7.86
CA SER A 61 -6.24 3.72 6.80
C SER A 61 -4.88 3.25 7.33
N MET A 62 -4.44 3.80 8.46
CA MET A 62 -3.20 3.41 9.12
C MET A 62 -3.25 1.94 9.59
N ALA A 63 -4.37 1.49 10.13
CA ALA A 63 -4.57 0.10 10.55
C ALA A 63 -4.55 -0.85 9.35
N ALA A 64 -5.23 -0.52 8.26
CA ALA A 64 -5.25 -1.32 7.03
C ALA A 64 -3.85 -1.48 6.44
N ILE A 65 -3.13 -0.37 6.27
CA ILE A 65 -1.76 -0.36 5.75
C ILE A 65 -0.80 -1.05 6.71
N GLY A 66 -0.94 -0.85 8.02
CA GLY A 66 -0.11 -1.49 9.03
C GLY A 66 -0.21 -3.02 9.04
N MET A 67 -1.29 -3.58 8.52
CA MET A 67 -1.45 -5.04 8.37
C MET A 67 -1.01 -5.54 6.99
N ILE A 68 -1.40 -4.86 5.91
CA ILE A 68 -1.20 -5.33 4.54
C ILE A 68 0.24 -5.10 4.06
N VAL A 69 0.81 -3.93 4.32
CA VAL A 69 2.14 -3.58 3.78
C VAL A 69 3.26 -4.46 4.34
N PRO A 70 3.34 -4.73 5.67
CA PRO A 70 4.34 -5.67 6.18
C PRO A 70 4.19 -7.11 5.62
N MET A 71 2.94 -7.56 5.39
CA MET A 71 2.70 -8.84 4.74
C MET A 71 3.22 -8.83 3.29
N LEU A 72 2.96 -7.78 2.54
CA LEU A 72 3.45 -7.58 1.19
C LEU A 72 4.99 -7.59 1.14
N GLU A 73 5.63 -6.79 1.99
CA GLU A 73 7.10 -6.74 2.10
C GLU A 73 7.70 -8.11 2.42
N SER A 74 7.10 -8.84 3.36
CA SER A 74 7.54 -10.17 3.75
C SER A 74 7.43 -11.18 2.60
N VAL A 75 6.30 -11.18 1.88
CA VAL A 75 6.07 -12.08 0.75
C VAL A 75 7.09 -11.85 -0.36
N TYR A 76 7.33 -10.59 -0.76
CA TYR A 76 8.33 -10.28 -1.78
C TYR A 76 9.75 -10.63 -1.31
N SER A 77 10.12 -10.26 -0.08
CA SER A 77 11.44 -10.53 0.46
C SER A 77 11.74 -12.02 0.52
N GLN A 78 10.81 -12.83 1.03
CA GLN A 78 10.97 -14.28 1.12
C GLN A 78 11.02 -14.94 -0.25
N SER A 79 10.12 -14.54 -1.17
CA SER A 79 10.09 -15.09 -2.52
C SER A 79 11.39 -14.85 -3.29
N PHE A 80 11.92 -13.62 -3.24
CA PHE A 80 13.16 -13.30 -3.93
C PHE A 80 14.39 -13.92 -3.26
N TYR A 81 14.40 -13.99 -1.94
CA TYR A 81 15.47 -14.69 -1.23
C TYR A 81 15.52 -16.18 -1.62
N SER A 82 14.38 -16.87 -1.52
CA SER A 82 14.30 -18.30 -1.89
C SER A 82 14.64 -18.54 -3.36
N LEU A 83 14.20 -17.64 -4.25
CA LEU A 83 14.55 -17.73 -5.68
C LEU A 83 16.07 -17.58 -5.86
N GLY A 84 16.70 -16.65 -5.15
CA GLY A 84 18.16 -16.49 -5.16
C GLY A 84 18.90 -17.74 -4.71
N GLU A 85 18.47 -18.34 -3.59
CA GLU A 85 19.04 -19.61 -3.11
C GLU A 85 18.91 -20.75 -4.14
N MET A 86 17.75 -20.84 -4.82
CA MET A 86 17.55 -21.86 -5.87
C MET A 86 18.52 -21.67 -7.04
N PHE A 87 18.72 -20.43 -7.53
CA PHE A 87 19.66 -20.15 -8.61
C PHE A 87 21.11 -20.46 -8.21
N GLU A 88 21.48 -20.10 -6.98
CA GLU A 88 22.84 -20.34 -6.45
C GLU A 88 23.11 -21.82 -6.22
N ALA A 89 22.17 -22.55 -5.59
CA ALA A 89 22.30 -24.00 -5.33
C ALA A 89 22.45 -24.82 -6.62
N LYS A 90 21.76 -24.42 -7.69
CA LYS A 90 21.85 -25.10 -9.00
C LYS A 90 22.93 -24.52 -9.91
N THR A 91 23.71 -23.55 -9.46
CA THR A 91 24.73 -22.87 -10.29
C THR A 91 24.14 -22.35 -11.62
N MET A 92 22.85 -21.99 -11.59
CA MET A 92 22.14 -21.43 -12.74
C MET A 92 22.24 -19.92 -12.77
N LYS A 93 22.28 -19.34 -13.95
CA LYS A 93 22.20 -17.87 -14.10
C LYS A 93 20.75 -17.43 -14.20
N PRO A 94 20.37 -16.34 -13.51
CA PRO A 94 19.07 -15.72 -13.71
C PRO A 94 18.93 -15.18 -15.16
N PRO A 95 17.71 -14.90 -15.63
CA PRO A 95 17.48 -14.30 -16.95
C PRO A 95 18.27 -13.00 -17.12
N ALA A 96 18.73 -12.72 -18.34
CA ALA A 96 19.53 -11.53 -18.63
C ALA A 96 18.77 -10.25 -18.27
N HIS A 97 19.32 -9.41 -17.41
CA HIS A 97 18.72 -8.15 -17.00
C HIS A 97 19.77 -7.22 -16.38
N GLN A 98 19.62 -5.91 -16.61
CA GLN A 98 20.52 -4.86 -16.11
C GLN A 98 20.77 -4.93 -14.60
N ARG A 99 19.82 -5.41 -13.79
CA ARG A 99 20.01 -5.56 -12.35
C ARG A 99 21.21 -6.45 -12.03
N TRP A 100 21.34 -7.56 -12.75
CA TRP A 100 22.41 -8.53 -12.50
C TRP A 100 23.76 -7.97 -12.95
N ASP A 101 23.78 -7.25 -14.07
CA ASP A 101 24.99 -6.59 -14.57
C ASP A 101 25.48 -5.50 -13.59
N ARG A 102 24.55 -4.71 -13.05
CA ARG A 102 24.86 -3.64 -12.09
C ARG A 102 25.22 -4.17 -10.71
N ALA A 103 24.52 -5.22 -10.26
CA ALA A 103 24.76 -5.81 -8.96
C ALA A 103 26.04 -6.66 -8.90
N GLY A 104 26.43 -7.30 -10.01
CA GLY A 104 27.53 -8.27 -10.03
C GLY A 104 27.36 -9.31 -8.93
N ASP A 105 28.41 -9.52 -8.13
CA ASP A 105 28.42 -10.45 -7.00
C ASP A 105 28.01 -9.78 -5.66
N HIS A 106 27.32 -8.65 -5.73
CA HIS A 106 26.91 -7.95 -4.50
C HIS A 106 25.98 -8.83 -3.65
N PRO A 107 26.23 -8.98 -2.32
CA PRO A 107 25.49 -9.90 -1.44
C PRO A 107 23.99 -9.59 -1.32
N LYS A 108 23.58 -8.36 -1.63
CA LYS A 108 22.17 -7.94 -1.61
C LYS A 108 21.49 -8.00 -2.98
N ARG A 109 22.07 -8.70 -3.97
CA ARG A 109 21.52 -8.74 -5.34
C ARG A 109 20.07 -9.28 -5.41
N TRP A 110 19.69 -10.16 -4.48
CA TRP A 110 18.33 -10.69 -4.33
C TRP A 110 17.45 -9.97 -3.30
N ASN A 111 17.99 -8.95 -2.64
CA ASN A 111 17.24 -8.19 -1.64
C ASN A 111 16.39 -7.10 -2.29
N CYS A 112 15.06 -7.21 -2.15
CA CYS A 112 14.13 -6.23 -2.72
C CYS A 112 14.08 -4.88 -1.98
N GLN A 113 14.72 -4.74 -0.82
CA GLN A 113 14.88 -3.45 -0.17
C GLN A 113 15.92 -2.57 -0.85
N VAL A 114 16.66 -3.13 -1.83
CA VAL A 114 17.74 -2.45 -2.54
C VAL A 114 17.48 -2.47 -4.04
N TYR A 115 17.64 -1.33 -4.68
CA TYR A 115 17.79 -1.26 -6.13
C TYR A 115 19.22 -0.86 -6.51
N PHE A 116 19.65 -1.25 -7.70
CA PHE A 116 20.96 -0.88 -8.24
C PHE A 116 20.80 0.22 -9.30
N GLY A 117 21.42 1.37 -9.04
CA GLY A 117 21.42 2.52 -9.94
C GLY A 117 22.23 2.30 -11.21
N GLU A 118 22.23 3.29 -12.09
CA GLU A 118 23.05 3.26 -13.32
C GLU A 118 24.55 3.32 -13.04
N ASP A 119 24.91 3.89 -11.90
CA ASP A 119 26.27 3.93 -11.35
C ASP A 119 26.73 2.58 -10.76
N GLY A 120 25.87 1.55 -10.74
CA GLY A 120 26.12 0.28 -10.07
C GLY A 120 26.00 0.35 -8.54
N GLY A 121 25.67 1.53 -7.98
CA GLY A 121 25.49 1.74 -6.55
C GLY A 121 24.24 1.05 -6.01
N ALA A 122 24.35 0.52 -4.78
CA ALA A 122 23.23 -0.09 -4.06
C ALA A 122 22.50 0.97 -3.22
N HIS A 123 21.25 1.25 -3.54
CA HIS A 123 20.43 2.27 -2.88
C HIS A 123 19.25 1.62 -2.17
N GLN A 124 18.92 2.10 -0.96
CA GLN A 124 17.76 1.61 -0.22
C GLN A 124 16.48 2.25 -0.76
N ASP A 125 15.67 1.45 -1.43
CA ASP A 125 14.33 1.81 -1.91
C ASP A 125 13.58 0.51 -2.24
N ILE A 126 12.66 0.12 -1.38
CA ILE A 126 11.92 -1.14 -1.53
C ILE A 126 11.01 -1.12 -2.76
N ILE A 127 10.44 0.03 -3.13
CA ILE A 127 9.55 0.13 -4.29
C ILE A 127 10.32 -0.15 -5.56
N ARG A 128 11.46 0.53 -5.73
CA ARG A 128 12.35 0.32 -6.87
C ARG A 128 12.97 -1.09 -6.85
N GLY A 129 13.32 -1.59 -5.66
CA GLY A 129 13.88 -2.92 -5.49
C GLY A 129 12.92 -4.03 -5.91
N ILE A 130 11.66 -4.00 -5.45
CA ILE A 130 10.61 -4.94 -5.86
C ILE A 130 10.41 -4.88 -7.38
N ARG A 131 10.26 -3.68 -7.95
CA ARG A 131 10.09 -3.49 -9.40
C ARG A 131 11.25 -4.07 -10.19
N GLN A 132 12.46 -3.77 -9.76
CA GLN A 132 13.69 -4.19 -10.48
C GLN A 132 13.89 -5.71 -10.44
N ILE A 133 13.65 -6.36 -9.28
CA ILE A 133 13.75 -7.82 -9.19
C ILE A 133 12.59 -8.50 -9.93
N SER A 134 11.36 -7.99 -9.79
CA SER A 134 10.20 -8.55 -10.51
C SER A 134 10.41 -8.52 -12.02
N ALA A 135 10.98 -7.44 -12.57
CA ALA A 135 11.35 -7.35 -13.97
C ALA A 135 12.51 -8.31 -14.34
N ALA A 136 13.54 -8.35 -13.50
CA ALA A 136 14.74 -9.16 -13.73
C ALA A 136 14.50 -10.67 -13.67
N THR A 137 13.45 -11.09 -12.99
CA THR A 137 13.05 -12.50 -12.86
C THR A 137 11.92 -12.91 -13.81
N GLY A 138 11.22 -11.96 -14.43
CA GLY A 138 10.01 -12.20 -15.20
C GLY A 138 8.73 -12.30 -14.34
N LEU A 139 8.81 -12.15 -13.02
CA LEU A 139 7.65 -12.19 -12.14
C LEU A 139 6.59 -11.14 -12.54
N ILE A 140 7.02 -9.98 -13.04
CA ILE A 140 6.13 -8.88 -13.40
C ILE A 140 5.07 -9.28 -14.44
N GLU A 141 5.36 -10.24 -15.32
CA GLU A 141 4.43 -10.73 -16.35
C GLU A 141 3.29 -11.56 -15.78
N HIS A 142 3.42 -12.05 -14.55
CA HIS A 142 2.44 -12.85 -13.84
C HIS A 142 1.59 -12.06 -12.87
N LEU A 143 1.97 -10.81 -12.56
CA LEU A 143 1.26 -9.92 -11.65
C LEU A 143 0.17 -9.11 -12.37
N PRO A 144 -0.89 -8.64 -11.67
CA PRO A 144 -1.81 -7.66 -12.23
C PRO A 144 -1.08 -6.42 -12.73
N SER A 145 -1.52 -5.86 -13.85
CA SER A 145 -0.82 -4.76 -14.55
C SER A 145 -0.66 -3.48 -13.71
N ASP A 146 -1.56 -3.24 -12.76
CA ASP A 146 -1.52 -2.06 -11.87
C ASP A 146 -0.82 -2.31 -10.54
N THR A 147 -0.29 -3.53 -10.31
CA THR A 147 0.38 -3.92 -9.05
C THR A 147 1.50 -2.94 -8.66
N SER A 148 2.35 -2.55 -9.61
CA SER A 148 3.45 -1.61 -9.34
C SER A 148 2.95 -0.24 -8.87
N ASN A 149 1.86 0.27 -9.45
CA ASN A 149 1.29 1.55 -9.07
C ASN A 149 0.62 1.48 -7.68
N TRP A 150 -0.09 0.39 -7.41
CA TRP A 150 -0.71 0.15 -6.12
C TRP A 150 0.34 0.01 -5.00
N ILE A 151 1.40 -0.79 -5.21
CA ILE A 151 2.50 -0.94 -4.23
C ILE A 151 3.17 0.42 -3.94
N ASP A 152 3.42 1.21 -4.99
CA ASP A 152 4.03 2.54 -4.87
C ASP A 152 3.15 3.47 -4.01
N ALA A 153 1.83 3.49 -4.25
CA ALA A 153 0.87 4.26 -3.49
C ALA A 153 0.85 3.83 -2.00
N MET A 154 0.70 2.53 -1.74
CA MET A 154 0.57 2.00 -0.37
C MET A 154 1.85 2.18 0.44
N LEU A 155 3.02 1.90 -0.12
CA LEU A 155 4.31 2.08 0.55
C LEU A 155 4.64 3.56 0.79
N THR A 156 4.35 4.43 -0.18
CA THR A 156 4.55 5.88 -0.03
C THR A 156 3.68 6.44 1.09
N TYR A 157 2.39 6.08 1.11
CA TYR A 157 1.47 6.54 2.15
C TYR A 157 1.84 5.97 3.52
N ARG A 158 2.16 4.66 3.60
CA ARG A 158 2.65 4.04 4.85
C ARG A 158 3.83 4.80 5.43
N ASN A 159 4.82 5.11 4.61
CA ASN A 159 6.00 5.83 5.08
C ASN A 159 5.65 7.21 5.63
N LYS A 160 4.76 7.94 4.97
CA LYS A 160 4.29 9.24 5.46
C LYS A 160 3.53 9.12 6.78
N MET A 161 2.58 8.18 6.88
CA MET A 161 1.76 7.99 8.08
C MET A 161 2.57 7.54 9.29
N PHE A 162 3.50 6.60 9.13
CA PHE A 162 4.28 6.05 10.25
C PHE A 162 5.40 6.99 10.72
N HIS A 163 5.86 7.90 9.87
CA HIS A 163 6.88 8.89 10.26
C HIS A 163 6.30 10.27 10.62
N GLY A 164 5.18 10.65 10.04
CA GLY A 164 4.57 11.97 10.20
C GLY A 164 3.25 12.00 10.98
N GLY A 165 2.68 10.84 11.32
CA GLY A 165 1.33 10.77 11.90
C GLY A 165 0.25 11.17 10.90
N PHE A 166 -0.88 11.71 11.40
CA PHE A 166 -2.02 12.07 10.55
C PHE A 166 -1.91 13.48 9.97
N GLU A 167 -1.29 14.40 10.70
CA GLU A 167 -1.16 15.79 10.31
C GLU A 167 0.24 16.07 9.77
N TRP A 168 0.32 16.31 8.48
CA TRP A 168 1.58 16.62 7.80
C TRP A 168 1.76 18.14 7.67
N SER A 169 3.00 18.58 7.51
CA SER A 169 3.29 19.98 7.17
C SER A 169 2.67 20.36 5.82
N LEU A 170 2.40 21.65 5.61
CA LEU A 170 1.84 22.14 4.34
C LEU A 170 2.65 21.63 3.14
N ALA A 171 3.97 21.73 3.18
CA ALA A 171 4.84 21.27 2.10
C ALA A 171 4.69 19.77 1.81
N GLN A 172 4.50 18.93 2.85
CA GLN A 172 4.28 17.49 2.68
C GLN A 172 2.88 17.19 2.11
N ARG A 173 1.87 17.97 2.47
CA ARG A 173 0.50 17.85 1.91
C ARG A 173 0.48 18.21 0.45
N ASP A 174 1.02 19.39 0.08
CA ASP A 174 1.12 19.83 -1.31
C ASP A 174 1.89 18.83 -2.18
N GLN A 175 2.99 18.29 -1.65
CA GLN A 175 3.77 17.27 -2.34
C GLN A 175 2.97 15.99 -2.55
N PHE A 176 2.19 15.55 -1.55
CA PHE A 176 1.42 14.30 -1.67
C PHE A 176 0.22 14.46 -2.59
N GLU A 177 -0.49 15.59 -2.53
CA GLU A 177 -1.56 15.94 -3.46
C GLU A 177 -1.05 15.94 -4.92
N LYS A 178 0.12 16.54 -5.16
CA LYS A 178 0.78 16.48 -6.47
C LYS A 178 1.12 15.05 -6.89
N GLN A 179 1.62 14.21 -5.98
CA GLN A 179 1.90 12.80 -6.26
C GLN A 179 0.63 12.03 -6.61
N ILE A 180 -0.50 12.27 -5.90
CA ILE A 180 -1.80 11.67 -6.21
C ILE A 180 -2.19 11.98 -7.66
N ALA A 181 -2.14 13.25 -8.05
CA ALA A 181 -2.51 13.68 -9.40
C ALA A 181 -1.57 13.11 -10.48
N GLU A 182 -0.24 13.22 -10.30
CA GLU A 182 0.75 12.78 -11.29
C GLU A 182 0.78 11.26 -11.48
N ARG A 183 0.52 10.48 -10.41
CA ARG A 183 0.58 9.02 -10.43
C ARG A 183 -0.79 8.36 -10.58
N ARG A 184 -1.86 9.15 -10.71
CA ARG A 184 -3.25 8.69 -10.81
C ARG A 184 -3.65 7.82 -9.62
N TRP A 185 -3.39 8.35 -8.41
CA TRP A 185 -3.73 7.69 -7.15
C TRP A 185 -5.06 8.17 -6.57
N ASP A 186 -5.78 9.04 -7.25
CA ASP A 186 -7.09 9.60 -6.89
C ASP A 186 -8.11 8.54 -6.48
N ARG A 187 -8.07 7.36 -7.10
CA ARG A 187 -8.91 6.22 -6.71
C ARG A 187 -8.54 5.57 -5.38
N PHE A 188 -7.37 5.87 -4.83
CA PHE A 188 -6.91 5.26 -3.58
C PHE A 188 -7.04 6.19 -2.39
N PHE A 189 -7.04 7.49 -2.62
CA PHE A 189 -6.96 8.49 -1.55
C PHE A 189 -8.04 9.52 -1.62
N GLU A 190 -8.53 9.88 -0.46
CA GLU A 190 -9.36 11.04 -0.19
C GLU A 190 -8.67 11.96 0.81
N SER A 191 -9.24 13.13 1.02
CA SER A 191 -8.74 14.09 2.00
C SER A 191 -9.86 14.86 2.67
N ALA A 192 -9.73 15.09 3.97
CA ALA A 192 -10.47 16.12 4.64
C ALA A 192 -9.90 17.49 4.28
N THR A 193 -10.76 18.44 3.95
CA THR A 193 -10.36 19.77 3.49
C THR A 193 -10.90 20.86 4.40
N THR A 194 -10.11 21.94 4.57
CA THR A 194 -10.57 23.18 5.20
C THR A 194 -10.20 24.33 4.26
N ASN A 195 -11.20 25.16 3.93
CA ASN A 195 -11.05 26.25 2.97
C ASN A 195 -10.47 25.78 1.61
N GLY A 196 -10.89 24.61 1.14
CA GLY A 196 -10.45 24.01 -0.12
C GLY A 196 -9.03 23.47 -0.12
N LYS A 197 -8.38 23.39 1.05
CA LYS A 197 -7.04 22.80 1.18
C LYS A 197 -7.09 21.51 1.99
N PRO A 198 -6.47 20.42 1.49
CA PRO A 198 -6.38 19.18 2.24
C PRO A 198 -5.54 19.36 3.50
N TRP A 199 -6.00 18.83 4.62
CA TRP A 199 -5.26 18.86 5.89
C TRP A 199 -4.97 17.47 6.44
N ILE A 200 -5.76 16.45 6.07
CA ILE A 200 -5.53 15.05 6.38
C ILE A 200 -5.87 14.20 5.16
N PHE A 201 -5.06 13.19 4.88
CA PHE A 201 -5.30 12.23 3.80
C PHE A 201 -5.60 10.86 4.40
N TYR A 202 -6.49 10.12 3.74
CA TYR A 202 -6.84 8.75 4.10
C TYR A 202 -7.18 7.94 2.85
N LEU A 203 -7.25 6.63 3.00
CA LEU A 203 -7.64 5.73 1.92
C LEU A 203 -9.15 5.79 1.72
N THR A 204 -9.59 5.66 0.47
CA THR A 204 -11.02 5.44 0.18
C THR A 204 -11.48 4.10 0.76
N ASP A 205 -12.76 3.99 1.07
CA ASP A 205 -13.38 2.74 1.53
C ASP A 205 -13.17 1.60 0.53
N GLU A 206 -13.28 1.91 -0.77
CA GLU A 206 -13.04 0.96 -1.85
C GLU A 206 -11.59 0.49 -1.86
N ALA A 207 -10.63 1.40 -1.68
CA ALA A 207 -9.21 1.05 -1.64
C ALA A 207 -8.91 0.11 -0.47
N ILE A 208 -9.49 0.35 0.72
CA ILE A 208 -9.34 -0.53 1.89
C ILE A 208 -10.00 -1.89 1.62
N ALA A 209 -11.21 -1.91 1.09
CA ALA A 209 -11.96 -3.14 0.80
C ALA A 209 -11.26 -4.02 -0.26
N GLU A 210 -10.60 -3.42 -1.24
CA GLU A 210 -9.86 -4.12 -2.29
C GLU A 210 -8.51 -4.70 -1.84
N MET A 211 -7.90 -4.21 -0.75
CA MET A 211 -6.56 -4.64 -0.33
C MET A 211 -6.38 -6.16 -0.21
N PRO A 212 -7.28 -6.91 0.44
CA PRO A 212 -7.14 -8.35 0.54
C PRO A 212 -7.19 -9.05 -0.83
N THR A 213 -8.11 -8.63 -1.70
CA THR A 213 -8.26 -9.19 -3.05
C THR A 213 -7.02 -8.92 -3.91
N ARG A 214 -6.42 -7.72 -3.78
CA ARG A 214 -5.16 -7.39 -4.45
C ARG A 214 -4.00 -8.25 -3.94
N MET A 215 -3.93 -8.49 -2.62
CA MET A 215 -2.97 -9.42 -2.05
C MET A 215 -3.13 -10.85 -2.59
N GLU A 216 -4.37 -11.35 -2.68
CA GLU A 216 -4.66 -12.66 -3.28
C GLU A 216 -4.19 -12.71 -4.74
N ALA A 217 -4.51 -11.71 -5.53
CA ALA A 217 -4.09 -11.63 -6.92
C ALA A 217 -2.54 -11.60 -7.09
N ILE A 218 -1.82 -10.95 -6.18
CA ILE A 218 -0.35 -10.97 -6.14
C ILE A 218 0.16 -12.38 -5.79
N LEU A 219 -0.40 -13.01 -4.75
CA LEU A 219 -0.02 -14.38 -4.34
C LEU A 219 -0.30 -15.40 -5.45
N ASP A 220 -1.43 -15.29 -6.12
CA ASP A 220 -1.78 -16.12 -7.28
C ASP A 220 -0.80 -15.89 -8.45
N GLY A 221 -0.41 -14.64 -8.68
CA GLY A 221 0.61 -14.28 -9.66
C GLY A 221 1.95 -14.91 -9.34
N MET A 222 2.39 -14.83 -8.10
CA MET A 222 3.61 -15.50 -7.62
C MET A 222 3.52 -17.03 -7.76
N GLY A 223 2.35 -17.62 -7.50
CA GLY A 223 2.09 -19.04 -7.70
C GLY A 223 2.18 -19.45 -9.18
N ARG A 224 1.65 -18.64 -10.11
CA ARG A 224 1.79 -18.86 -11.56
C ARG A 224 3.24 -18.74 -12.00
N PHE A 225 3.93 -17.72 -11.52
CA PHE A 225 5.37 -17.54 -11.78
C PHE A 225 6.18 -18.74 -11.29
N ALA A 226 5.96 -19.21 -10.06
CA ALA A 226 6.67 -20.36 -9.52
C ALA A 226 6.47 -21.62 -10.38
N LYS A 227 5.27 -21.84 -10.94
CA LYS A 227 4.97 -22.95 -11.86
C LYS A 227 5.62 -22.78 -13.24
N SER A 228 5.97 -21.57 -13.63
CA SER A 228 6.64 -21.28 -14.91
C SER A 228 8.16 -21.43 -14.84
N LEU A 229 8.73 -21.57 -13.64
CA LEU A 229 10.18 -21.74 -13.47
C LEU A 229 10.66 -23.03 -14.14
N PRO A 230 11.89 -23.05 -14.71
CA PRO A 230 12.47 -24.24 -15.32
C PRO A 230 12.50 -25.42 -14.34
N PHE A 231 12.14 -26.62 -14.82
CA PHE A 231 12.15 -27.84 -13.99
C PHE A 231 13.52 -28.09 -13.34
N ALA A 232 14.61 -27.83 -14.06
CA ALA A 232 15.96 -27.95 -13.52
C ALA A 232 16.24 -27.07 -12.30
N LEU A 233 15.55 -25.93 -12.20
CA LEU A 233 15.66 -25.01 -11.04
C LEU A 233 14.89 -25.51 -9.82
N VAL A 234 13.71 -26.10 -10.02
CA VAL A 234 12.80 -26.51 -8.93
C VAL A 234 12.90 -27.99 -8.54
N SER A 235 13.57 -28.82 -9.34
CA SER A 235 13.77 -30.26 -9.03
C SER A 235 14.68 -30.42 -7.81
N ILE A 236 14.20 -31.19 -6.83
CA ILE A 236 15.03 -31.68 -5.73
C ILE A 236 15.82 -32.88 -6.30
N GLU A 237 17.14 -32.77 -6.36
CA GLU A 237 17.98 -33.93 -6.59
C GLU A 237 17.87 -34.81 -5.32
N GLY A 238 17.22 -36.00 -5.48
CA GLY A 238 17.11 -36.97 -4.40
C GLY A 238 18.45 -37.69 -4.14
#